data_1ed3cec11ecddad4d19fb74f7c16c594
#
_entry.id   1ed3cec11ecddad4d19fb74f7c16c594
#
_cell.length_a   1.000
_cell.length_b   1.000
_cell.length_c   1.000
_cell.angle_alpha   90.00
_cell.angle_beta   90.00
_cell.angle_gamma   90.00
#
_symmetry.space_group_name_H-M   'P 1'
#
loop_
_entity.id
_entity.type
_entity.pdbx_description
1 polymer ?
#
loop_
_entity_poly.entity_id
_entity_poly.type
_entity_poly.pdbx_seq_one_letter_code
_entity_poly.pdbx_strand_id
1 'polypeptide(L)'
;MSRTILIMAGGTGGHVFPGLAVADVMRERAWNVVWLGNPGGMEATLVPRHDIPMQWVRFGGLRGKGWLTRLMLPINLTRACWQSLAALRAVRPAVVLGMGGYVAFPGGLMAALTRTPLAIHEQNSVAGLTNRVLAKLADRVLVAFPDALAGGLWSGNPVRRELPALPDPALRYADRTGPLRLLVVGGSLGAQALNGVVPRALALIAPQARPQVMHQSGQRHVEALQRAYQEAGVSAQTVGFIDDMAAAYAQADLVICRAGAMTVAELAAAGVASLMIPY
;
A
#
# COMPACT_ATOMS: atom_id res chain seq x y z
N MET A 1 5.43 11.65 29.69
CA MET A 1 4.23 11.53 28.82
C MET A 1 4.65 10.89 27.52
N SER A 2 3.95 9.84 27.05
CA SER A 2 4.24 9.22 25.77
C SER A 2 3.92 10.19 24.62
N ARG A 3 4.80 10.27 23.62
CA ARG A 3 4.59 11.09 22.43
C ARG A 3 3.55 10.46 21.54
N THR A 4 2.76 11.25 20.84
CA THR A 4 1.76 10.76 19.89
C THR A 4 2.13 11.15 18.46
N ILE A 5 2.06 10.21 17.53
CA ILE A 5 2.13 10.45 16.08
C ILE A 5 0.73 10.30 15.48
N LEU A 6 0.35 11.23 14.61
CA LEU A 6 -0.85 11.12 13.79
C LEU A 6 -0.46 10.74 12.37
N ILE A 7 -0.78 9.52 11.94
CA ILE A 7 -0.52 9.03 10.59
C ILE A 7 -1.73 9.31 9.71
N MET A 8 -1.50 9.91 8.56
CA MET A 8 -2.52 10.24 7.58
C MET A 8 -2.25 9.46 6.29
N ALA A 9 -3.03 8.44 6.04
CA ALA A 9 -2.95 7.66 4.82
C ALA A 9 -4.31 7.08 4.47
N GLY A 10 -4.60 7.00 3.18
CA GLY A 10 -5.85 6.40 2.73
C GLY A 10 -5.94 6.21 1.24
N GLY A 11 -7.02 5.57 0.83
CA GLY A 11 -7.41 5.35 -0.55
C GLY A 11 -6.88 4.06 -1.16
N THR A 12 -5.59 3.74 -1.06
CA THR A 12 -5.00 2.53 -1.63
C THR A 12 -4.02 1.86 -0.69
N GLY A 13 -3.78 0.55 -0.88
CA GLY A 13 -2.80 -0.20 -0.12
C GLY A 13 -1.38 0.38 -0.20
N GLY A 14 -1.03 1.04 -1.31
CA GLY A 14 0.27 1.69 -1.48
C GLY A 14 0.56 2.82 -0.49
N HIS A 15 -0.46 3.39 0.15
CA HIS A 15 -0.30 4.39 1.21
C HIS A 15 -0.56 3.79 2.61
N VAL A 16 -1.53 2.87 2.71
CA VAL A 16 -1.94 2.31 3.99
C VAL A 16 -0.89 1.36 4.55
N PHE A 17 -0.38 0.42 3.76
CA PHE A 17 0.60 -0.56 4.25
C PHE A 17 1.93 0.06 4.72
N PRO A 18 2.56 0.99 3.99
CA PRO A 18 3.75 1.65 4.50
C PRO A 18 3.47 2.50 5.76
N GLY A 19 2.26 3.08 5.86
CA GLY A 19 1.83 3.75 7.09
C GLY A 19 1.71 2.80 8.28
N LEU A 20 1.18 1.58 8.07
CA LEU A 20 1.13 0.54 9.10
C LEU A 20 2.53 0.08 9.50
N ALA A 21 3.45 -0.11 8.54
CA ALA A 21 4.84 -0.45 8.85
C ALA A 21 5.53 0.60 9.73
N VAL A 22 5.27 1.90 9.47
CA VAL A 22 5.75 2.97 10.35
C VAL A 22 5.05 2.93 11.70
N ALA A 23 3.74 2.67 11.75
CA ALA A 23 2.97 2.57 12.99
C ALA A 23 3.55 1.51 13.94
N ASP A 24 3.89 0.33 13.41
CA ASP A 24 4.48 -0.76 14.19
C ASP A 24 5.81 -0.35 14.82
N VAL A 25 6.72 0.25 14.04
CA VAL A 25 8.01 0.76 14.55
C VAL A 25 7.82 1.85 15.59
N MET A 26 6.84 2.74 15.41
CA MET A 26 6.58 3.81 16.38
C MET A 26 6.02 3.26 17.70
N ARG A 27 5.17 2.24 17.65
CA ARG A 27 4.65 1.55 18.86
C ARG A 27 5.76 0.83 19.62
N GLU A 28 6.68 0.16 18.92
CA GLU A 28 7.88 -0.45 19.53
C GLU A 28 8.75 0.60 20.26
N ARG A 29 8.77 1.84 19.78
CA ARG A 29 9.44 2.98 20.41
C ARG A 29 8.60 3.68 21.48
N ALA A 30 7.53 3.04 21.96
CA ALA A 30 6.62 3.54 22.98
C ALA A 30 5.90 4.87 22.60
N TRP A 31 5.67 5.10 21.30
CA TRP A 31 4.81 6.18 20.85
C TRP A 31 3.36 5.72 20.77
N ASN A 32 2.43 6.62 21.11
CA ASN A 32 1.04 6.43 20.78
C ASN A 32 0.84 6.71 19.29
N VAL A 33 0.15 5.81 18.61
CA VAL A 33 -0.17 5.98 17.19
C VAL A 33 -1.68 6.20 17.05
N VAL A 34 -2.05 7.25 16.33
CA VAL A 34 -3.43 7.54 15.94
C VAL A 34 -3.47 7.68 14.42
N TRP A 35 -4.54 7.25 13.79
CA TRP A 35 -4.68 7.31 12.34
C TRP A 35 -5.79 8.26 11.91
N LEU A 36 -5.52 9.11 10.91
CA LEU A 36 -6.52 9.94 10.23
C LEU A 36 -6.88 9.30 8.89
N GLY A 37 -8.12 8.88 8.74
CA GLY A 37 -8.60 8.17 7.57
C GLY A 37 -10.01 8.58 7.12
N ASN A 38 -10.42 8.05 5.97
CA ASN A 38 -11.78 8.22 5.44
C ASN A 38 -12.62 6.99 5.80
N PRO A 39 -13.84 7.16 6.37
CA PRO A 39 -14.70 6.03 6.73
C PRO A 39 -15.12 5.15 5.55
N GLY A 40 -15.04 5.64 4.31
CA GLY A 40 -15.29 4.86 3.10
C GLY A 40 -14.02 4.34 2.41
N GLY A 41 -12.85 4.48 3.02
CA GLY A 41 -11.57 4.02 2.47
C GLY A 41 -11.17 2.63 2.94
N MET A 42 -10.15 2.07 2.29
CA MET A 42 -9.55 0.78 2.67
C MET A 42 -9.01 0.81 4.11
N GLU A 43 -8.49 1.95 4.52
CA GLU A 43 -7.96 2.19 5.87
C GLU A 43 -8.99 1.98 6.96
N ALA A 44 -10.28 2.20 6.68
CA ALA A 44 -11.36 2.00 7.65
C ALA A 44 -11.53 0.52 8.08
N THR A 45 -11.12 -0.41 7.23
CA THR A 45 -11.18 -1.85 7.52
C THR A 45 -9.82 -2.39 7.99
N LEU A 46 -8.73 -1.90 7.41
CA LEU A 46 -7.40 -2.46 7.69
C LEU A 46 -6.81 -1.94 9.01
N VAL A 47 -6.85 -0.63 9.22
CA VAL A 47 -6.16 -0.01 10.37
C VAL A 47 -6.71 -0.45 11.73
N PRO A 48 -8.04 -0.60 11.93
CA PRO A 48 -8.57 -1.11 13.21
C PRO A 48 -8.13 -2.54 13.53
N ARG A 49 -7.80 -3.38 12.53
CA ARG A 49 -7.26 -4.74 12.76
C ARG A 49 -5.88 -4.75 13.43
N HIS A 50 -5.20 -3.60 13.42
CA HIS A 50 -3.92 -3.38 14.10
C HIS A 50 -4.08 -2.64 15.45
N ASP A 51 -5.31 -2.55 15.99
CA ASP A 51 -5.60 -1.85 17.25
C ASP A 51 -5.11 -0.39 17.27
N ILE A 52 -5.22 0.30 16.13
CA ILE A 52 -4.85 1.72 15.99
C ILE A 52 -6.12 2.57 16.03
N PRO A 53 -6.23 3.51 17.00
CA PRO A 53 -7.36 4.44 17.09
C PRO A 53 -7.50 5.30 15.84
N MET A 54 -8.74 5.48 15.36
CA MET A 54 -9.06 6.23 14.16
C MET A 54 -9.65 7.61 14.46
N GLN A 55 -9.21 8.59 13.69
CA GLN A 55 -9.89 9.87 13.51
C GLN A 55 -10.43 9.94 12.09
N TRP A 56 -11.63 10.47 11.91
CA TRP A 56 -12.33 10.39 10.64
C TRP A 56 -12.43 11.73 9.93
N VAL A 57 -12.03 11.74 8.64
CA VAL A 57 -12.20 12.86 7.73
C VAL A 57 -12.94 12.38 6.48
N ARG A 58 -14.11 12.93 6.23
CA ARG A 58 -14.91 12.62 5.05
C ARG A 58 -14.43 13.43 3.85
N PHE A 59 -13.34 12.98 3.25
CA PHE A 59 -12.79 13.56 2.03
C PHE A 59 -12.35 12.47 1.07
N GLY A 60 -12.94 12.39 -0.10
CA GLY A 60 -12.68 11.36 -1.10
C GLY A 60 -12.13 11.93 -2.40
N GLY A 61 -11.56 11.04 -3.23
CA GLY A 61 -11.04 11.39 -4.54
C GLY A 61 -12.10 11.94 -5.48
N LEU A 62 -11.64 12.80 -6.40
CA LEU A 62 -12.47 13.41 -7.45
C LEU A 62 -12.48 12.57 -8.72
N ARG A 63 -11.56 11.61 -8.84
CA ARG A 63 -11.38 10.84 -10.07
C ARG A 63 -12.61 9.97 -10.36
N GLY A 64 -13.17 10.11 -11.56
CA GLY A 64 -14.35 9.34 -11.98
C GLY A 64 -15.70 9.85 -11.44
N LYS A 65 -15.73 10.98 -10.72
CA LYS A 65 -16.96 11.56 -10.19
C LYS A 65 -17.48 12.70 -11.08
N GLY A 66 -18.82 12.84 -11.16
CA GLY A 66 -19.50 13.80 -12.00
C GLY A 66 -19.20 15.28 -11.63
N TRP A 67 -19.68 16.22 -12.48
CA TRP A 67 -19.45 17.66 -12.35
C TRP A 67 -19.99 18.26 -11.03
N LEU A 68 -21.08 17.73 -10.48
CA LEU A 68 -21.64 18.14 -9.20
C LEU A 68 -20.63 17.94 -8.05
N THR A 69 -19.87 16.83 -8.06
CA THR A 69 -18.82 16.59 -7.04
C THR A 69 -17.69 17.60 -7.14
N ARG A 70 -17.38 18.08 -8.36
CA ARG A 70 -16.37 19.12 -8.58
C ARG A 70 -16.86 20.48 -8.10
N LEU A 71 -18.12 20.80 -8.32
CA LEU A 71 -18.75 22.03 -7.81
C LEU A 71 -18.79 22.09 -6.28
N MET A 72 -19.04 20.93 -5.64
CA MET A 72 -19.08 20.80 -4.18
C MET A 72 -17.68 20.68 -3.53
N LEU A 73 -16.61 20.68 -4.33
CA LEU A 73 -15.25 20.51 -3.82
C LEU A 73 -14.84 21.53 -2.76
N PRO A 74 -15.09 22.86 -2.92
CA PRO A 74 -14.72 23.84 -1.89
C PRO A 74 -15.40 23.56 -0.54
N ILE A 75 -16.69 23.23 -0.56
CA ILE A 75 -17.47 22.92 0.65
C ILE A 75 -16.94 21.64 1.31
N ASN A 76 -16.71 20.59 0.52
CA ASN A 76 -16.18 19.34 1.01
C ASN A 76 -14.77 19.50 1.59
N LEU A 77 -13.92 20.31 0.96
CA LEU A 77 -12.58 20.61 1.44
C LEU A 77 -12.61 21.40 2.75
N THR A 78 -13.42 22.44 2.82
CA THR A 78 -13.59 23.23 4.06
C THR A 78 -14.05 22.34 5.22
N ARG A 79 -15.06 21.49 4.99
CA ARG A 79 -15.51 20.51 5.97
C ARG A 79 -14.40 19.56 6.40
N ALA A 80 -13.62 19.04 5.44
CA ALA A 80 -12.52 18.14 5.72
C ALA A 80 -11.39 18.82 6.52
N CYS A 81 -11.09 20.08 6.22
CA CYS A 81 -10.16 20.90 7.01
C CYS A 81 -10.66 21.09 8.44
N TRP A 82 -11.95 21.39 8.64
CA TRP A 82 -12.56 21.50 9.96
C TRP A 82 -12.45 20.17 10.76
N GLN A 83 -12.78 19.04 10.13
CA GLN A 83 -12.65 17.72 10.75
C GLN A 83 -11.19 17.41 11.11
N SER A 84 -10.25 17.73 10.22
CA SER A 84 -8.82 17.56 10.47
C SER A 84 -8.33 18.44 11.62
N LEU A 85 -8.76 19.70 11.69
CA LEU A 85 -8.43 20.59 12.80
C LEU A 85 -8.99 20.09 14.15
N ALA A 86 -10.21 19.57 14.15
CA ALA A 86 -10.82 18.95 15.33
C ALA A 86 -10.01 17.72 15.79
N ALA A 87 -9.60 16.87 14.85
CA ALA A 87 -8.75 15.70 15.13
C ALA A 87 -7.38 16.11 15.71
N LEU A 88 -6.70 17.12 15.13
CA LEU A 88 -5.43 17.64 15.63
C LEU A 88 -5.56 18.19 17.06
N ARG A 89 -6.64 18.92 17.35
CA ARG A 89 -6.90 19.46 18.70
C ARG A 89 -7.21 18.39 19.73
N ALA A 90 -7.93 17.33 19.33
CA ALA A 90 -8.26 16.21 20.20
C ALA A 90 -7.04 15.33 20.51
N VAL A 91 -6.26 15.00 19.46
CA VAL A 91 -5.10 14.09 19.56
C VAL A 91 -3.86 14.80 20.11
N ARG A 92 -3.67 16.09 19.79
CA ARG A 92 -2.47 16.88 20.11
C ARG A 92 -1.18 16.14 19.77
N PRO A 93 -0.99 15.72 18.50
CA PRO A 93 0.17 14.93 18.13
C PRO A 93 1.46 15.74 18.24
N ALA A 94 2.54 15.08 18.62
CA ALA A 94 3.88 15.66 18.60
C ALA A 94 4.41 15.80 17.17
N VAL A 95 3.93 14.94 16.26
CA VAL A 95 4.24 14.98 14.83
C VAL A 95 3.09 14.37 14.02
N VAL A 96 2.88 14.92 12.85
CA VAL A 96 1.94 14.41 11.84
C VAL A 96 2.74 13.82 10.67
N LEU A 97 2.38 12.60 10.24
CA LEU A 97 3.00 11.94 9.09
C LEU A 97 1.98 11.75 7.98
N GLY A 98 2.18 12.43 6.85
CA GLY A 98 1.40 12.25 5.63
C GLY A 98 2.02 11.18 4.73
N MET A 99 1.31 10.08 4.51
CA MET A 99 1.73 9.00 3.61
C MET A 99 1.10 9.12 2.21
N GLY A 100 0.29 10.15 1.98
CA GLY A 100 -0.44 10.34 0.73
C GLY A 100 -1.90 9.91 0.76
N GLY A 101 -2.52 9.94 -0.42
CA GLY A 101 -3.96 9.80 -0.54
C GLY A 101 -4.70 11.11 -0.30
N TYR A 102 -6.00 11.12 -0.62
CA TYR A 102 -6.79 12.36 -0.54
C TYR A 102 -6.96 12.88 0.89
N VAL A 103 -7.06 11.96 1.85
CA VAL A 103 -7.27 12.27 3.27
C VAL A 103 -6.08 13.01 3.89
N ALA A 104 -4.88 12.79 3.38
CA ALA A 104 -3.66 13.43 3.89
C ALA A 104 -3.61 14.93 3.58
N PHE A 105 -4.28 15.40 2.50
CA PHE A 105 -4.23 16.80 2.12
C PHE A 105 -4.84 17.76 3.15
N PRO A 106 -6.13 17.62 3.55
CA PRO A 106 -6.71 18.51 4.55
C PRO A 106 -6.03 18.41 5.91
N GLY A 107 -5.59 17.22 6.31
CA GLY A 107 -4.86 17.01 7.56
C GLY A 107 -3.49 17.69 7.56
N GLY A 108 -2.70 17.53 6.50
CA GLY A 108 -1.40 18.17 6.34
C GLY A 108 -1.48 19.69 6.24
N LEU A 109 -2.48 20.21 5.52
CA LEU A 109 -2.74 21.65 5.46
C LEU A 109 -3.03 22.22 6.85
N MET A 110 -3.89 21.56 7.63
CA MET A 110 -4.21 22.00 8.99
C MET A 110 -3.04 21.84 9.95
N ALA A 111 -2.22 20.80 9.82
CA ALA A 111 -1.00 20.66 10.60
C ALA A 111 -0.03 21.84 10.34
N ALA A 112 0.20 22.18 9.07
CA ALA A 112 1.04 23.32 8.71
C ALA A 112 0.50 24.66 9.27
N LEU A 113 -0.81 24.91 9.11
CA LEU A 113 -1.45 26.15 9.60
C LEU A 113 -1.43 26.25 11.14
N THR A 114 -1.50 25.14 11.85
CA THR A 114 -1.42 25.10 13.32
C THR A 114 0.00 24.96 13.85
N ARG A 115 1.01 24.98 12.98
CA ARG A 115 2.42 24.77 13.33
C ARG A 115 2.67 23.45 14.06
N THR A 116 1.84 22.44 13.79
CA THR A 116 2.10 21.07 14.24
C THR A 116 3.15 20.47 13.31
N PRO A 117 4.26 19.91 13.82
CA PRO A 117 5.32 19.34 12.99
C PRO A 117 4.78 18.36 11.97
N LEU A 118 5.07 18.61 10.68
CA LEU A 118 4.57 17.83 9.55
C LEU A 118 5.73 17.17 8.81
N ALA A 119 5.72 15.84 8.77
CA ALA A 119 6.51 15.04 7.84
C ALA A 119 5.63 14.45 6.76
N ILE A 120 6.15 14.32 5.56
CA ILE A 120 5.49 13.55 4.49
C ILE A 120 6.43 12.48 3.95
N HIS A 121 5.86 11.40 3.45
CA HIS A 121 6.58 10.35 2.74
C HIS A 121 5.93 10.08 1.39
N GLU A 122 6.73 10.08 0.31
CA GLU A 122 6.30 9.71 -1.03
C GLU A 122 6.85 8.33 -1.38
N GLN A 123 5.95 7.39 -1.65
CA GLN A 123 6.28 6.00 -1.95
C GLN A 123 6.62 5.75 -3.41
N ASN A 124 6.13 6.59 -4.30
CA ASN A 124 6.24 6.39 -5.75
C ASN A 124 7.40 7.20 -6.35
N SER A 125 7.92 6.75 -7.48
CA SER A 125 8.91 7.50 -8.26
C SER A 125 8.35 8.79 -8.85
N VAL A 126 7.03 8.83 -9.08
CA VAL A 126 6.30 10.04 -9.50
C VAL A 126 5.37 10.46 -8.38
N ALA A 127 5.66 11.60 -7.78
CA ALA A 127 4.91 12.09 -6.63
C ALA A 127 3.44 12.39 -6.95
N GLY A 128 2.56 11.94 -6.05
CA GLY A 128 1.14 12.28 -6.10
C GLY A 128 0.87 13.77 -5.85
N LEU A 129 -0.25 14.28 -6.37
CA LEU A 129 -0.61 15.70 -6.24
C LEU A 129 -0.63 16.18 -4.78
N THR A 130 -1.20 15.37 -3.89
CA THR A 130 -1.23 15.66 -2.44
C THR A 130 0.17 15.91 -1.89
N ASN A 131 1.09 14.98 -2.12
CA ASN A 131 2.45 15.09 -1.60
C ASN A 131 3.23 16.21 -2.28
N ARG A 132 3.03 16.48 -3.59
CA ARG A 132 3.64 17.64 -4.26
C ARG A 132 3.26 18.97 -3.64
N VAL A 133 1.99 19.11 -3.19
CA VAL A 133 1.56 20.34 -2.54
C VAL A 133 2.04 20.38 -1.10
N LEU A 134 1.88 19.29 -0.34
CA LEU A 134 2.29 19.25 1.07
C LEU A 134 3.81 19.34 1.26
N ALA A 135 4.62 18.91 0.29
CA ALA A 135 6.07 19.06 0.33
C ALA A 135 6.54 20.52 0.48
N LYS A 136 5.73 21.47 0.01
CA LYS A 136 6.03 22.91 0.17
C LYS A 136 5.72 23.45 1.56
N LEU A 137 5.00 22.69 2.37
CA LEU A 137 4.53 23.08 3.70
C LEU A 137 5.11 22.21 4.81
N ALA A 138 5.68 21.06 4.46
CA ALA A 138 6.19 20.09 5.41
C ALA A 138 7.57 20.48 5.96
N ASP A 139 7.80 20.19 7.23
CA ASP A 139 9.10 20.36 7.89
C ASP A 139 10.12 19.31 7.43
N ARG A 140 9.63 18.14 7.02
CA ARG A 140 10.45 17.05 6.49
C ARG A 140 9.74 16.36 5.33
N VAL A 141 10.49 16.15 4.26
CA VAL A 141 10.05 15.41 3.07
C VAL A 141 10.91 14.17 2.93
N LEU A 142 10.29 13.01 3.01
CA LEU A 142 10.92 11.71 2.84
C LEU A 142 10.48 11.12 1.50
N VAL A 143 11.39 10.47 0.79
CA VAL A 143 11.09 9.87 -0.51
C VAL A 143 11.66 8.46 -0.61
N ALA A 144 10.90 7.58 -1.26
CA ALA A 144 11.35 6.21 -1.53
C ALA A 144 12.30 6.11 -2.72
N PHE A 145 12.18 7.04 -3.67
CA PHE A 145 13.03 7.10 -4.86
C PHE A 145 13.72 8.46 -4.91
N PRO A 146 15.01 8.50 -5.26
CA PRO A 146 15.70 9.76 -5.53
C PRO A 146 14.89 10.62 -6.50
N ASP A 147 14.91 11.92 -6.29
CA ASP A 147 14.29 12.94 -7.16
C ASP A 147 12.75 12.88 -7.30
N ALA A 148 12.05 12.01 -6.57
CA ALA A 148 10.58 11.98 -6.57
C ALA A 148 9.96 13.31 -6.11
N LEU A 149 10.61 14.02 -5.19
CA LEU A 149 10.27 15.37 -4.73
C LEU A 149 11.56 16.18 -4.50
N ALA A 150 11.57 17.42 -4.94
CA ALA A 150 12.72 18.31 -4.73
C ALA A 150 13.04 18.51 -3.25
N GLY A 151 14.29 18.33 -2.87
CA GLY A 151 14.76 18.44 -1.48
C GLY A 151 14.32 17.29 -0.56
N GLY A 152 13.76 16.22 -1.13
CA GLY A 152 13.38 15.04 -0.38
C GLY A 152 14.57 14.23 0.11
N LEU A 153 14.53 13.80 1.36
CA LEU A 153 15.50 12.87 1.92
C LEU A 153 15.15 11.45 1.47
N TRP A 154 16.08 10.81 0.78
CA TRP A 154 15.91 9.42 0.36
C TRP A 154 15.95 8.47 1.57
N SER A 155 14.83 7.84 1.87
CA SER A 155 14.64 6.93 3.01
C SER A 155 14.27 5.51 2.58
N GLY A 156 13.99 5.28 1.30
CA GLY A 156 13.37 4.04 0.84
C GLY A 156 11.90 3.94 1.22
N ASN A 157 11.25 2.84 0.87
CA ASN A 157 9.87 2.55 1.26
C ASN A 157 9.82 1.79 2.58
N PRO A 158 8.97 2.19 3.54
CA PRO A 158 8.66 1.36 4.70
C PRO A 158 7.96 0.08 4.27
N VAL A 159 8.58 -1.06 4.52
CA VAL A 159 8.02 -2.39 4.28
C VAL A 159 7.67 -3.07 5.58
N ARG A 160 6.79 -4.08 5.53
CA ARG A 160 6.44 -4.91 6.67
C ARG A 160 7.71 -5.56 7.24
N ARG A 161 7.86 -5.56 8.55
CA ARG A 161 9.06 -6.05 9.25
C ARG A 161 9.35 -7.53 9.01
N GLU A 162 8.32 -8.32 8.71
CA GLU A 162 8.42 -9.75 8.44
C GLU A 162 9.23 -10.02 7.15
N LEU A 163 9.22 -9.09 6.18
CA LEU A 163 9.91 -9.27 4.91
C LEU A 163 11.43 -9.24 5.04
N PRO A 164 12.07 -8.22 5.64
CA PRO A 164 13.51 -8.25 5.86
C PRO A 164 13.93 -9.27 6.92
N ALA A 165 13.01 -9.82 7.70
CA ALA A 165 13.27 -10.88 8.66
C ALA A 165 13.23 -12.29 8.04
N LEU A 166 12.84 -12.43 6.77
CA LEU A 166 12.89 -13.71 6.07
C LEU A 166 14.33 -14.24 6.01
N PRO A 167 14.53 -15.57 6.08
CA PRO A 167 15.85 -16.17 5.89
C PRO A 167 16.45 -15.76 4.53
N ASP A 168 17.78 -15.72 4.46
CA ASP A 168 18.49 -15.40 3.23
C ASP A 168 17.99 -16.26 2.05
N PRO A 169 17.80 -15.67 0.84
CA PRO A 169 17.37 -16.40 -0.35
C PRO A 169 18.23 -17.65 -0.63
N ALA A 170 19.54 -17.59 -0.42
CA ALA A 170 20.42 -18.74 -0.61
C ALA A 170 20.04 -19.91 0.29
N LEU A 171 19.64 -19.65 1.53
CA LEU A 171 19.16 -20.67 2.46
C LEU A 171 17.75 -21.17 2.10
N ARG A 172 16.86 -20.26 1.70
CA ARG A 172 15.48 -20.60 1.34
C ARG A 172 15.38 -21.48 0.09
N TYR A 173 16.31 -21.33 -0.84
CA TYR A 173 16.30 -22.05 -2.10
C TYR A 173 17.22 -23.26 -2.16
N ALA A 174 18.12 -23.46 -1.17
CA ALA A 174 19.15 -24.53 -1.17
C ALA A 174 18.56 -25.94 -1.36
N ASP A 175 17.47 -26.24 -0.64
CA ASP A 175 16.86 -27.58 -0.64
C ASP A 175 15.55 -27.64 -1.41
N ARG A 176 15.29 -26.65 -2.27
CA ARG A 176 14.07 -26.60 -3.08
C ARG A 176 14.09 -27.67 -4.17
N THR A 177 13.10 -28.56 -4.13
CA THR A 177 12.89 -29.63 -5.10
C THR A 177 11.46 -29.63 -5.61
N GLY A 178 11.22 -30.27 -6.74
CA GLY A 178 9.90 -30.36 -7.36
C GLY A 178 9.58 -29.21 -8.32
N PRO A 179 8.30 -29.03 -8.69
CA PRO A 179 7.90 -27.99 -9.62
C PRO A 179 8.07 -26.59 -9.01
N LEU A 180 8.41 -25.61 -9.86
CA LEU A 180 8.50 -24.19 -9.46
C LEU A 180 7.20 -23.71 -8.80
N ARG A 181 7.32 -22.89 -7.79
CA ARG A 181 6.19 -22.24 -7.09
C ARG A 181 6.04 -20.83 -7.60
N LEU A 182 5.00 -20.64 -8.41
CA LEU A 182 4.68 -19.35 -9.01
C LEU A 182 3.62 -18.62 -8.18
N LEU A 183 3.96 -17.43 -7.71
CA LEU A 183 3.01 -16.51 -7.08
C LEU A 183 2.64 -15.40 -8.06
N VAL A 184 1.35 -15.18 -8.28
CA VAL A 184 0.85 -14.08 -9.10
C VAL A 184 0.10 -13.07 -8.23
N VAL A 185 0.56 -11.81 -8.23
CA VAL A 185 0.02 -10.75 -7.36
C VAL A 185 -0.50 -9.58 -8.18
N GLY A 186 -1.82 -9.40 -8.16
CA GLY A 186 -2.49 -8.28 -8.83
C GLY A 186 -2.51 -6.98 -8.03
N GLY A 187 -2.13 -7.01 -6.73
CA GLY A 187 -2.31 -5.91 -5.78
C GLY A 187 -3.69 -5.91 -5.12
N SER A 188 -3.95 -4.98 -4.20
CA SER A 188 -5.16 -4.94 -3.36
C SER A 188 -6.49 -4.92 -4.13
N LEU A 189 -6.50 -4.36 -5.33
CA LEU A 189 -7.68 -4.30 -6.21
C LEU A 189 -7.68 -5.39 -7.29
N GLY A 190 -6.62 -6.18 -7.36
CA GLY A 190 -6.38 -7.14 -8.44
C GLY A 190 -5.84 -6.49 -9.73
N ALA A 191 -5.41 -7.33 -10.67
CA ALA A 191 -4.93 -6.90 -11.99
C ALA A 191 -5.64 -7.71 -13.06
N GLN A 192 -6.72 -7.15 -13.63
CA GLN A 192 -7.54 -7.85 -14.63
C GLN A 192 -6.72 -8.35 -15.83
N ALA A 193 -5.69 -7.58 -16.25
CA ALA A 193 -4.79 -8.02 -17.31
C ALA A 193 -4.03 -9.30 -16.95
N LEU A 194 -3.50 -9.40 -15.72
CA LEU A 194 -2.82 -10.61 -15.24
C LEU A 194 -3.81 -11.77 -15.12
N ASN A 195 -4.99 -11.52 -14.58
CA ASN A 195 -6.04 -12.53 -14.45
C ASN A 195 -6.43 -13.16 -15.80
N GLY A 196 -6.37 -12.39 -16.90
CA GLY A 196 -6.69 -12.88 -18.24
C GLY A 196 -5.50 -13.51 -18.99
N VAL A 197 -4.29 -13.03 -18.78
CA VAL A 197 -3.11 -13.45 -19.54
C VAL A 197 -2.42 -14.66 -18.93
N VAL A 198 -2.24 -14.69 -17.60
CA VAL A 198 -1.45 -15.74 -16.94
C VAL A 198 -2.01 -17.14 -17.13
N PRO A 199 -3.32 -17.41 -16.99
CA PRO A 199 -3.86 -18.76 -17.26
C PRO A 199 -3.54 -19.25 -18.67
N ARG A 200 -3.71 -18.39 -19.68
CA ARG A 200 -3.43 -18.72 -21.10
C ARG A 200 -1.95 -18.94 -21.36
N ALA A 201 -1.08 -18.13 -20.75
CA ALA A 201 0.37 -18.31 -20.87
C ALA A 201 0.83 -19.63 -20.27
N LEU A 202 0.29 -20.02 -19.12
CA LEU A 202 0.61 -21.29 -18.47
C LEU A 202 0.07 -22.50 -19.25
N ALA A 203 -1.01 -22.35 -20.00
CA ALA A 203 -1.53 -23.40 -20.87
C ALA A 203 -0.54 -23.78 -22.00
N LEU A 204 0.33 -22.86 -22.42
CA LEU A 204 1.36 -23.12 -23.43
C LEU A 204 2.53 -23.97 -22.89
N ILE A 205 2.63 -24.14 -21.58
CA ILE A 205 3.67 -24.96 -20.94
C ILE A 205 3.16 -26.41 -20.89
N ALA A 206 4.04 -27.36 -21.25
CA ALA A 206 3.73 -28.78 -21.16
C ALA A 206 3.27 -29.15 -19.71
N PRO A 207 2.23 -29.96 -19.53
CA PRO A 207 1.63 -30.21 -18.22
C PRO A 207 2.64 -30.64 -17.14
N GLN A 208 3.65 -31.41 -17.53
CA GLN A 208 4.70 -31.92 -16.62
C GLN A 208 5.70 -30.86 -16.18
N ALA A 209 5.81 -29.74 -16.91
CA ALA A 209 6.70 -28.63 -16.64
C ALA A 209 5.99 -27.40 -15.99
N ARG A 210 4.69 -27.51 -15.76
CA ARG A 210 3.91 -26.42 -15.19
C ARG A 210 4.28 -26.18 -13.74
N PRO A 211 4.40 -24.89 -13.32
CA PRO A 211 4.62 -24.54 -11.91
C PRO A 211 3.37 -24.84 -11.08
N GLN A 212 3.56 -24.96 -9.76
CA GLN A 212 2.47 -24.81 -8.79
C GLN A 212 2.12 -23.34 -8.68
N VAL A 213 0.86 -22.99 -8.86
CA VAL A 213 0.43 -21.60 -8.99
C VAL A 213 -0.47 -21.20 -7.83
N MET A 214 -0.11 -20.08 -7.16
CA MET A 214 -1.02 -19.30 -6.33
C MET A 214 -1.27 -17.97 -7.03
N HIS A 215 -2.53 -17.61 -7.28
CA HIS A 215 -2.89 -16.38 -7.99
C HIS A 215 -3.89 -15.55 -7.20
N GLN A 216 -3.49 -14.34 -6.82
CA GLN A 216 -4.33 -13.36 -6.13
C GLN A 216 -5.03 -12.46 -7.16
N SER A 217 -6.35 -12.66 -7.30
CA SER A 217 -7.19 -12.02 -8.31
C SER A 217 -7.69 -10.62 -7.94
N GLY A 218 -7.72 -10.29 -6.64
CA GLY A 218 -8.62 -9.27 -6.07
C GLY A 218 -10.02 -9.85 -5.76
N GLN A 219 -10.60 -9.45 -4.65
CA GLN A 219 -11.85 -10.02 -4.08
C GLN A 219 -13.00 -10.17 -5.10
N ARG A 220 -13.14 -9.20 -5.99
CA ARG A 220 -14.25 -9.16 -6.97
C ARG A 220 -14.07 -10.06 -8.18
N HIS A 221 -12.89 -10.68 -8.34
CA HIS A 221 -12.51 -11.37 -9.56
C HIS A 221 -12.18 -12.85 -9.35
N VAL A 222 -12.39 -13.40 -8.16
CA VAL A 222 -12.02 -14.79 -7.82
C VAL A 222 -12.70 -15.79 -8.74
N GLU A 223 -14.02 -15.70 -8.87
CA GLU A 223 -14.80 -16.64 -9.72
C GLU A 223 -14.43 -16.54 -11.20
N ALA A 224 -14.19 -15.32 -11.69
CA ALA A 224 -13.78 -15.12 -13.08
C ALA A 224 -12.39 -15.70 -13.35
N LEU A 225 -11.47 -15.57 -12.39
CA LEU A 225 -10.14 -16.15 -12.49
C LEU A 225 -10.18 -17.68 -12.42
N GLN A 226 -11.02 -18.26 -11.53
CA GLN A 226 -11.20 -19.71 -11.46
C GLN A 226 -11.68 -20.29 -12.80
N ARG A 227 -12.67 -19.66 -13.42
CA ARG A 227 -13.15 -20.04 -14.76
C ARG A 227 -12.05 -19.96 -15.81
N ALA A 228 -11.27 -18.88 -15.81
CA ALA A 228 -10.17 -18.71 -16.77
C ALA A 228 -9.11 -19.83 -16.64
N TYR A 229 -8.80 -20.29 -15.43
CA TYR A 229 -7.90 -21.41 -15.19
C TYR A 229 -8.52 -22.75 -15.62
N GLN A 230 -9.81 -22.98 -15.37
CA GLN A 230 -10.53 -24.17 -15.82
C GLN A 230 -10.57 -24.25 -17.35
N GLU A 231 -10.91 -23.16 -18.03
CA GLU A 231 -10.93 -23.06 -19.50
C GLU A 231 -9.53 -23.28 -20.12
N ALA A 232 -8.49 -22.82 -19.43
CA ALA A 232 -7.10 -23.01 -19.83
C ALA A 232 -6.56 -24.44 -19.56
N GLY A 233 -7.30 -25.29 -18.83
CA GLY A 233 -6.84 -26.62 -18.42
C GLY A 233 -5.60 -26.56 -17.51
N VAL A 234 -5.49 -25.54 -16.65
CA VAL A 234 -4.37 -25.30 -15.75
C VAL A 234 -4.86 -25.31 -14.30
N SER A 235 -4.20 -26.08 -13.43
CA SER A 235 -4.49 -26.09 -12.00
C SER A 235 -3.83 -24.90 -11.33
N ALA A 236 -4.57 -24.16 -10.49
CA ALA A 236 -4.06 -23.05 -9.72
C ALA A 236 -4.89 -22.85 -8.43
N GLN A 237 -4.23 -22.45 -7.35
CA GLN A 237 -4.88 -21.93 -6.16
C GLN A 237 -5.22 -20.46 -6.39
N THR A 238 -6.51 -20.14 -6.46
CA THR A 238 -6.98 -18.77 -6.67
C THR A 238 -7.51 -18.18 -5.38
N VAL A 239 -7.04 -16.98 -5.02
CA VAL A 239 -7.44 -16.27 -3.80
C VAL A 239 -7.81 -14.82 -4.10
N GLY A 240 -8.75 -14.26 -3.36
CA GLY A 240 -9.13 -12.85 -3.51
C GLY A 240 -8.10 -11.90 -2.90
N PHE A 241 -7.49 -12.30 -1.79
CA PHE A 241 -6.52 -11.50 -1.05
C PHE A 241 -5.54 -12.44 -0.31
N ILE A 242 -4.33 -12.00 -0.08
CA ILE A 242 -3.30 -12.70 0.70
C ILE A 242 -3.01 -11.85 1.93
N ASP A 243 -3.36 -12.35 3.10
CA ASP A 243 -3.13 -11.65 4.36
C ASP A 243 -1.64 -11.72 4.76
N ASP A 244 -1.04 -12.91 4.68
CA ASP A 244 0.37 -13.13 4.96
C ASP A 244 1.22 -13.12 3.67
N MET A 245 1.58 -11.92 3.23
CA MET A 245 2.45 -11.74 2.06
C MET A 245 3.89 -12.21 2.33
N ALA A 246 4.35 -12.16 3.57
CA ALA A 246 5.70 -12.62 3.89
C ALA A 246 5.83 -14.13 3.70
N ALA A 247 4.88 -14.91 4.21
CA ALA A 247 4.82 -16.34 3.96
C ALA A 247 4.66 -16.67 2.47
N ALA A 248 3.82 -15.91 1.74
CA ALA A 248 3.63 -16.11 0.30
C ALA A 248 4.94 -15.86 -0.48
N TYR A 249 5.66 -14.78 -0.20
CA TYR A 249 6.96 -14.50 -0.82
C TYR A 249 8.02 -15.52 -0.41
N ALA A 250 8.04 -15.94 0.86
CA ALA A 250 8.98 -16.97 1.35
C ALA A 250 8.83 -18.29 0.62
N GLN A 251 7.62 -18.65 0.21
CA GLN A 251 7.32 -19.88 -0.49
C GLN A 251 7.50 -19.79 -2.01
N ALA A 252 7.45 -18.61 -2.60
CA ALA A 252 7.54 -18.41 -4.03
C ALA A 252 8.97 -18.57 -4.56
N ASP A 253 9.13 -19.19 -5.74
CA ASP A 253 10.36 -19.20 -6.50
C ASP A 253 10.38 -18.07 -7.52
N LEU A 254 9.20 -17.71 -8.04
CA LEU A 254 9.01 -16.61 -8.98
C LEU A 254 7.70 -15.87 -8.66
N VAL A 255 7.75 -14.56 -8.72
CA VAL A 255 6.55 -13.71 -8.57
C VAL A 255 6.25 -13.00 -9.89
N ILE A 256 5.03 -13.12 -10.39
CA ILE A 256 4.51 -12.26 -11.46
C ILE A 256 3.61 -11.20 -10.84
N CYS A 257 3.92 -9.93 -11.06
CA CYS A 257 3.16 -8.85 -10.44
C CYS A 257 3.14 -7.57 -11.29
N ARG A 258 2.35 -6.58 -10.84
CA ARG A 258 2.43 -5.21 -11.36
C ARG A 258 3.64 -4.50 -10.74
N ALA A 259 4.30 -3.65 -11.53
CA ALA A 259 5.46 -2.86 -11.09
C ALA A 259 5.05 -1.68 -10.19
N GLY A 260 4.33 -1.96 -9.10
CA GLY A 260 3.98 -0.96 -8.09
C GLY A 260 5.14 -0.70 -7.13
N ALA A 261 5.35 0.55 -6.72
CA ALA A 261 6.48 0.97 -5.90
C ALA A 261 6.63 0.16 -4.59
N MET A 262 5.52 -0.11 -3.91
CA MET A 262 5.52 -0.94 -2.69
C MET A 262 5.84 -2.40 -2.98
N THR A 263 5.29 -2.94 -4.07
CA THR A 263 5.58 -4.34 -4.47
C THR A 263 7.05 -4.52 -4.82
N VAL A 264 7.65 -3.55 -5.53
CA VAL A 264 9.11 -3.55 -5.81
C VAL A 264 9.92 -3.56 -4.52
N ALA A 265 9.57 -2.69 -3.56
CA ALA A 265 10.27 -2.61 -2.28
C ALA A 265 10.11 -3.90 -1.45
N GLU A 266 8.90 -4.48 -1.42
CA GLU A 266 8.62 -5.75 -0.72
C GLU A 266 9.39 -6.92 -1.34
N LEU A 267 9.41 -7.03 -2.68
CA LEU A 267 10.15 -8.08 -3.39
C LEU A 267 11.66 -7.97 -3.19
N ALA A 268 12.19 -6.73 -3.23
CA ALA A 268 13.60 -6.48 -2.96
C ALA A 268 13.98 -6.86 -1.51
N ALA A 269 13.13 -6.50 -0.54
CA ALA A 269 13.33 -6.87 0.86
C ALA A 269 13.23 -8.39 1.11
N ALA A 270 12.32 -9.07 0.40
CA ALA A 270 12.14 -10.51 0.48
C ALA A 270 13.19 -11.30 -0.32
N GLY A 271 13.91 -10.66 -1.26
CA GLY A 271 14.88 -11.33 -2.11
C GLY A 271 14.25 -12.43 -2.99
N VAL A 272 13.14 -12.13 -3.66
CA VAL A 272 12.41 -13.07 -4.52
C VAL A 272 12.53 -12.65 -5.98
N ALA A 273 12.84 -13.59 -6.87
CA ALA A 273 12.85 -13.37 -8.31
C ALA A 273 11.47 -12.92 -8.80
N SER A 274 11.42 -11.94 -9.70
CA SER A 274 10.14 -11.39 -10.12
C SER A 274 10.09 -10.98 -11.60
N LEU A 275 8.92 -11.19 -12.21
CA LEU A 275 8.54 -10.64 -13.51
C LEU A 275 7.54 -9.51 -13.28
N MET A 276 8.00 -8.28 -13.46
CA MET A 276 7.20 -7.09 -13.18
C MET A 276 6.57 -6.55 -14.46
N ILE A 277 5.25 -6.44 -14.46
CA ILE A 277 4.48 -5.92 -15.59
C ILE A 277 4.23 -4.42 -15.36
N PRO A 278 4.69 -3.52 -16.24
CA PRO A 278 4.45 -2.09 -16.15
C PRO A 278 2.97 -1.74 -16.08
N TYR A 279 2.71 -0.53 -15.55
CA TYR A 279 1.33 -0.05 -15.34
C TYR A 279 0.84 0.69 -16.59
#